data_4d61dd6233082e340e87010ca1a06886
#
_entry.id   4d61dd6233082e340e87010ca1a06886
#
_cell.length_a   1.000
_cell.length_b   1.000
_cell.length_c   1.000
_cell.angle_alpha   90.00
_cell.angle_beta   90.00
_cell.angle_gamma   90.00
#
_symmetry.space_group_name_H-M   'P 1'
#
loop_
_entity.id
_entity.type
_entity.pdbx_description
1 polymer ?
#
loop_
_entity_poly.entity_id
_entity_poly.type
_entity_poly.pdbx_seq_one_letter_code
_entity_poly.pdbx_strand_id
1 'polypeptide(L)'
;NSTSGRLMPEYFLNIAGVKTSEFKGKKPGFSGSHDATIALVNSGAFEAGALNKQIWEKNLKNSPKRTKNVEVFFVTPSYVDYHWLSQGDLDEKFYNGFTKKMKEAILNLNENDPNHKIILEMFNAKKFTNSDAKEYKNIEEIGRKLKKIR
;
A
#
# COMPACT_ATOMS: atom_id res chain seq x y z
N ASN A 1 -3.83 -9.71 -3.24
CA ASN A 1 -3.43 -8.65 -4.19
C ASN A 1 -2.94 -7.44 -3.40
N SER A 2 -1.71 -7.00 -3.66
CA SER A 2 -1.11 -5.85 -2.98
C SER A 2 -0.27 -5.07 -4.00
N THR A 3 -0.41 -3.75 -4.02
CA THR A 3 0.42 -2.87 -4.86
C THR A 3 1.86 -2.88 -4.37
N SER A 4 2.08 -2.53 -3.10
CA SER A 4 3.42 -2.44 -2.49
C SER A 4 4.06 -3.80 -2.16
N GLY A 5 3.25 -4.81 -1.85
CA GLY A 5 3.77 -6.16 -1.50
C GLY A 5 3.91 -7.11 -2.70
N ARG A 6 3.33 -6.78 -3.87
CA ARG A 6 3.31 -7.70 -5.01
C ARG A 6 3.54 -7.01 -6.35
N LEU A 7 2.67 -6.09 -6.77
CA LEU A 7 2.67 -5.56 -8.12
C LEU A 7 3.96 -4.79 -8.44
N MET A 8 4.28 -3.80 -7.62
CA MET A 8 5.45 -2.95 -7.81
C MET A 8 6.76 -3.73 -7.63
N PRO A 9 6.93 -4.58 -6.59
CA PRO A 9 8.11 -5.42 -6.47
C PRO A 9 8.34 -6.34 -7.68
N GLU A 10 7.31 -7.02 -8.18
CA GLU A 10 7.42 -7.89 -9.36
C GLU A 10 7.85 -7.10 -10.61
N TYR A 11 7.32 -5.89 -10.78
CA TYR A 11 7.70 -5.01 -11.87
C TYR A 11 9.18 -4.61 -11.82
N PHE A 12 9.68 -4.16 -10.67
CA PHE A 12 11.08 -3.77 -10.52
C PHE A 12 12.04 -4.94 -10.59
N LEU A 13 11.68 -6.10 -10.07
CA LEU A 13 12.45 -7.34 -10.25
C LEU A 13 12.56 -7.70 -11.74
N ASN A 14 11.47 -7.64 -12.49
CA ASN A 14 11.49 -7.90 -13.93
C ASN A 14 12.38 -6.91 -14.71
N ILE A 15 12.37 -5.62 -14.33
CA ILE A 15 13.29 -4.62 -14.91
C ILE A 15 14.75 -4.98 -14.60
N ALA A 16 15.03 -5.49 -13.42
CA ALA A 16 16.35 -5.96 -13.01
C ALA A 16 16.73 -7.34 -13.62
N GLY A 17 15.88 -7.91 -14.47
CA GLY A 17 16.11 -9.20 -15.11
C GLY A 17 15.79 -10.42 -14.23
N VAL A 18 15.23 -10.21 -13.03
CA VAL A 18 14.88 -11.28 -12.08
C VAL A 18 13.41 -11.67 -12.22
N LYS A 19 13.16 -12.93 -12.57
CA LYS A 19 11.79 -13.46 -12.69
C LYS A 19 11.37 -14.18 -11.42
N THR A 20 10.12 -14.05 -11.03
CA THR A 20 9.59 -14.76 -9.85
C THR A 20 9.62 -16.29 -9.98
N SER A 21 9.68 -16.82 -11.21
CA SER A 21 9.89 -18.23 -11.50
C SER A 21 11.32 -18.74 -11.17
N GLU A 22 12.27 -17.83 -10.96
CA GLU A 22 13.66 -18.15 -10.58
C GLU A 22 13.85 -18.22 -9.07
N PHE A 23 12.84 -17.83 -8.29
CA PHE A 23 12.86 -17.95 -6.83
C PHE A 23 12.92 -19.41 -6.39
N LYS A 24 13.53 -19.67 -5.24
CA LYS A 24 13.45 -20.95 -4.56
C LYS A 24 11.98 -21.36 -4.42
N GLY A 25 11.62 -22.52 -4.93
CA GLY A 25 10.21 -22.96 -5.02
C GLY A 25 9.45 -22.42 -6.24
N LYS A 26 10.12 -21.71 -7.17
CA LYS A 26 9.58 -21.20 -8.46
C LYS A 26 8.37 -20.26 -8.35
N LYS A 27 8.10 -19.72 -7.17
CA LYS A 27 7.00 -18.78 -6.93
C LYS A 27 7.29 -17.94 -5.67
N PRO A 28 6.72 -16.72 -5.56
CA PRO A 28 6.82 -15.93 -4.33
C PRO A 28 5.94 -16.56 -3.23
N GLY A 29 6.38 -16.43 -1.99
CA GLY A 29 5.55 -16.66 -0.81
C GLY A 29 4.64 -15.47 -0.53
N PHE A 30 3.52 -15.71 0.16
CA PHE A 30 2.58 -14.67 0.61
C PHE A 30 2.42 -14.77 2.13
N SER A 31 2.81 -13.72 2.82
CA SER A 31 2.84 -13.65 4.29
C SER A 31 1.48 -13.30 4.93
N GLY A 32 0.54 -12.79 4.14
CA GLY A 32 -0.77 -12.31 4.61
C GLY A 32 -0.77 -10.86 5.11
N SER A 33 0.36 -10.33 5.59
CA SER A 33 0.47 -8.92 6.01
C SER A 33 1.89 -8.39 5.89
N HIS A 34 2.05 -7.05 5.90
CA HIS A 34 3.37 -6.41 5.90
C HIS A 34 4.17 -6.73 7.16
N ASP A 35 3.52 -6.76 8.33
CA ASP A 35 4.16 -7.11 9.60
C ASP A 35 4.63 -8.58 9.60
N ALA A 36 3.84 -9.49 9.04
CA ALA A 36 4.25 -10.88 8.87
C ALA A 36 5.43 -11.03 7.89
N THR A 37 5.51 -10.19 6.84
CA THR A 37 6.68 -10.16 5.94
C THR A 37 7.95 -9.80 6.72
N ILE A 38 7.91 -8.76 7.55
CA ILE A 38 9.04 -8.37 8.39
C ILE A 38 9.47 -9.53 9.30
N ALA A 39 8.51 -10.16 9.97
CA ALA A 39 8.78 -11.27 10.90
C ALA A 39 9.44 -12.47 10.20
N LEU A 40 8.96 -12.84 9.01
CA LEU A 40 9.50 -13.95 8.23
C LEU A 40 10.92 -13.70 7.74
N VAL A 41 11.25 -12.47 7.32
CA VAL A 41 12.62 -12.11 6.92
C VAL A 41 13.51 -12.00 8.17
N ASN A 42 13.05 -11.38 9.24
CA ASN A 42 13.81 -11.24 10.50
C ASN A 42 14.19 -12.60 11.12
N SER A 43 13.33 -13.61 10.97
CA SER A 43 13.60 -14.97 11.45
C SER A 43 14.45 -15.82 10.50
N GLY A 44 14.76 -15.33 9.30
CA GLY A 44 15.48 -16.11 8.27
C GLY A 44 14.62 -17.15 7.54
N ALA A 45 13.31 -17.18 7.76
CA ALA A 45 12.41 -18.08 7.03
C ALA A 45 12.30 -17.71 5.54
N PHE A 46 12.53 -16.44 5.21
CA PHE A 46 12.67 -15.93 3.84
C PHE A 46 13.91 -15.06 3.75
N GLU A 47 14.63 -15.15 2.63
CA GLU A 47 15.84 -14.38 2.36
C GLU A 47 15.54 -12.91 2.08
N ALA A 48 14.38 -12.60 1.49
CA ALA A 48 13.94 -11.24 1.19
C ALA A 48 12.40 -11.12 1.24
N GLY A 49 11.92 -9.90 1.37
CA GLY A 49 10.49 -9.60 1.39
C GLY A 49 10.19 -8.20 0.85
N ALA A 50 8.97 -8.00 0.38
CA ALA A 50 8.50 -6.72 -0.11
C ALA A 50 7.29 -6.25 0.70
N LEU A 51 7.30 -4.98 1.10
CA LEU A 51 6.26 -4.41 1.94
C LEU A 51 6.11 -2.90 1.73
N ASN A 52 5.07 -2.33 2.33
CA ASN A 52 4.84 -0.89 2.32
C ASN A 52 5.89 -0.17 3.19
N LYS A 53 6.50 0.90 2.63
CA LYS A 53 7.53 1.69 3.31
C LYS A 53 7.06 2.27 4.66
N GLN A 54 5.85 2.79 4.74
CA GLN A 54 5.33 3.37 5.97
C GLN A 54 5.20 2.33 7.11
N ILE A 55 4.82 1.09 6.77
CA ILE A 55 4.76 0.00 7.76
C ILE A 55 6.17 -0.37 8.22
N TRP A 56 7.15 -0.39 7.32
CA TRP A 56 8.56 -0.58 7.68
C TRP A 56 9.04 0.49 8.67
N GLU A 57 8.85 1.76 8.33
CA GLU A 57 9.29 2.90 9.17
C GLU A 57 8.61 2.89 10.55
N LYS A 58 7.31 2.53 10.60
CA LYS A 58 6.57 2.35 11.87
C LYS A 58 7.19 1.24 12.72
N ASN A 59 7.51 0.08 12.12
CA ASN A 59 8.15 -1.03 12.85
C ASN A 59 9.56 -0.67 13.30
N LEU A 60 10.35 -0.02 12.46
CA LEU A 60 11.70 0.43 12.80
C LEU A 60 11.70 1.34 14.04
N LYS A 61 10.73 2.26 14.12
CA LYS A 61 10.57 3.20 15.24
C LYS A 61 10.01 2.54 16.49
N ASN A 62 8.92 1.76 16.36
CA ASN A 62 8.12 1.30 17.49
C ASN A 62 8.44 -0.13 17.94
N SER A 63 9.14 -0.90 17.13
CA SER A 63 9.43 -2.32 17.37
C SER A 63 10.82 -2.72 16.84
N PRO A 64 11.92 -2.07 17.28
CA PRO A 64 13.25 -2.27 16.71
C PRO A 64 13.75 -3.72 16.82
N LYS A 65 13.27 -4.50 17.77
CA LYS A 65 13.57 -5.93 17.87
C LYS A 65 13.07 -6.74 16.67
N ARG A 66 11.97 -6.30 16.03
CA ARG A 66 11.39 -6.96 14.85
C ARG A 66 12.16 -6.70 13.57
N THR A 67 12.97 -5.65 13.55
CA THR A 67 13.73 -5.22 12.36
C THR A 67 15.23 -5.45 12.49
N LYS A 68 15.70 -6.01 13.63
CA LYS A 68 17.11 -6.11 14.00
C LYS A 68 17.98 -6.80 12.94
N ASN A 69 17.46 -7.86 12.30
CA ASN A 69 18.17 -8.67 11.32
C ASN A 69 17.72 -8.40 9.87
N VAL A 70 17.05 -7.24 9.64
CA VAL A 70 16.49 -6.89 8.34
C VAL A 70 17.10 -5.59 7.86
N GLU A 71 17.55 -5.58 6.61
CA GLU A 71 18.09 -4.40 5.94
C GLU A 71 17.25 -4.06 4.69
N VAL A 72 17.07 -2.76 4.43
CA VAL A 72 16.40 -2.28 3.23
C VAL A 72 17.42 -2.12 2.12
N PHE A 73 17.37 -2.94 1.09
CA PHE A 73 18.30 -2.88 -0.05
C PHE A 73 17.71 -2.09 -1.25
N PHE A 74 16.41 -1.88 -1.32
CA PHE A 74 15.79 -1.12 -2.41
C PHE A 74 14.49 -0.44 -1.97
N VAL A 75 14.32 0.82 -2.37
CA VAL A 75 13.07 1.57 -2.22
C VAL A 75 12.59 1.99 -3.60
N THR A 76 11.37 1.62 -3.95
CA THR A 76 10.77 1.99 -5.24
C THR A 76 10.57 3.51 -5.36
N PRO A 77 10.53 4.09 -6.57
CA PRO A 77 9.97 5.42 -6.74
C PRO A 77 8.57 5.52 -6.15
N SER A 78 8.20 6.73 -5.69
CA SER A 78 6.88 6.97 -5.11
C SER A 78 5.77 6.80 -6.15
N TYR A 79 4.63 6.29 -5.71
CA TYR A 79 3.41 6.16 -6.50
C TYR A 79 2.19 6.44 -5.62
N VAL A 80 1.05 6.74 -6.22
CA VAL A 80 -0.22 6.92 -5.50
C VAL A 80 -0.67 5.57 -4.97
N ASP A 81 -0.89 5.46 -3.65
CA ASP A 81 -1.19 4.20 -2.99
C ASP A 81 -2.69 4.08 -2.68
N TYR A 82 -3.10 4.16 -1.43
CA TYR A 82 -4.49 3.95 -1.04
C TYR A 82 -5.42 5.09 -1.48
N HIS A 83 -6.64 4.73 -1.89
CA HIS A 83 -7.71 5.67 -2.21
C HIS A 83 -9.05 5.11 -1.75
N TRP A 84 -9.98 6.01 -1.55
CA TRP A 84 -11.35 5.68 -1.23
C TRP A 84 -12.24 5.84 -2.46
N LEU A 85 -13.11 4.86 -2.67
CA LEU A 85 -14.10 4.85 -3.73
C LEU A 85 -15.50 4.77 -3.12
N SER A 86 -16.45 5.39 -3.78
CA SER A 86 -17.87 5.24 -3.47
C SER A 86 -18.62 4.67 -4.65
N GLN A 87 -19.77 4.07 -4.39
CA GLN A 87 -20.73 3.72 -5.44
C GLN A 87 -21.23 5.01 -6.10
N GLY A 88 -21.49 4.98 -7.41
CA GLY A 88 -21.96 6.13 -8.17
C GLY A 88 -23.39 6.54 -7.85
N ASP A 89 -24.19 5.65 -7.25
CA ASP A 89 -25.62 5.78 -6.97
C ASP A 89 -25.94 6.12 -5.49
N LEU A 90 -24.96 6.60 -4.72
CA LEU A 90 -25.19 6.92 -3.30
C LEU A 90 -26.22 8.03 -3.08
N ASP A 91 -26.27 9.01 -3.98
CA ASP A 91 -27.25 10.11 -3.88
C ASP A 91 -28.68 9.59 -4.09
N GLU A 92 -28.86 8.57 -4.94
CA GLU A 92 -30.16 7.91 -5.14
C GLU A 92 -30.56 7.06 -3.93
N LYS A 93 -29.58 6.37 -3.33
CA LYS A 93 -29.80 5.46 -2.18
C LYS A 93 -30.07 6.19 -0.85
N PHE A 94 -29.47 7.35 -0.66
CA PHE A 94 -29.57 8.09 0.60
C PHE A 94 -30.39 9.38 0.42
N TYR A 95 -29.80 10.41 -0.19
CA TYR A 95 -30.43 11.66 -0.53
C TYR A 95 -29.55 12.48 -1.46
N ASN A 96 -30.13 13.40 -2.21
CA ASN A 96 -29.41 14.28 -3.12
C ASN A 96 -28.32 15.09 -2.40
N GLY A 97 -27.09 15.01 -2.87
CA GLY A 97 -25.91 15.66 -2.28
C GLY A 97 -25.21 14.87 -1.17
N PHE A 98 -25.62 13.62 -0.90
CA PHE A 98 -24.96 12.75 0.10
C PHE A 98 -23.50 12.53 -0.23
N THR A 99 -23.17 12.15 -1.47
CA THR A 99 -21.81 11.91 -1.94
C THR A 99 -20.90 13.12 -1.72
N LYS A 100 -21.43 14.32 -2.04
CA LYS A 100 -20.70 15.57 -1.82
C LYS A 100 -20.41 15.80 -0.34
N LYS A 101 -21.42 15.68 0.54
CA LYS A 101 -21.25 15.85 1.99
C LYS A 101 -20.26 14.85 2.58
N MET A 102 -20.34 13.58 2.16
CA MET A 102 -19.40 12.55 2.59
C MET A 102 -17.96 12.89 2.18
N LYS A 103 -17.74 13.30 0.93
CA LYS A 103 -16.45 13.73 0.44
C LYS A 103 -15.92 14.95 1.23
N GLU A 104 -16.76 15.96 1.45
CA GLU A 104 -16.38 17.15 2.23
C GLU A 104 -16.00 16.79 3.67
N ALA A 105 -16.76 15.91 4.32
CA ALA A 105 -16.48 15.45 5.67
C ALA A 105 -15.08 14.78 5.77
N ILE A 106 -14.74 13.92 4.81
CA ILE A 106 -13.45 13.23 4.75
C ILE A 106 -12.30 14.22 4.47
N LEU A 107 -12.49 15.15 3.51
CA LEU A 107 -11.48 16.14 3.15
C LEU A 107 -11.21 17.17 4.25
N ASN A 108 -12.20 17.43 5.13
CA ASN A 108 -12.09 18.35 6.25
C ASN A 108 -11.45 17.72 7.49
N LEU A 109 -11.13 16.42 7.48
CA LEU A 109 -10.36 15.82 8.57
C LEU A 109 -8.99 16.48 8.67
N ASN A 110 -8.63 16.93 9.89
CA ASN A 110 -7.34 17.57 10.16
C ASN A 110 -6.76 17.13 11.50
N GLU A 111 -5.45 17.14 11.62
CA GLU A 111 -4.72 16.63 12.80
C GLU A 111 -4.81 17.55 14.03
N ASN A 112 -5.34 18.77 13.90
CA ASN A 112 -5.48 19.70 15.01
C ASN A 112 -6.76 19.43 15.84
N ASP A 113 -7.74 18.71 15.28
CA ASP A 113 -8.90 18.22 16.02
C ASP A 113 -8.63 16.84 16.59
N PRO A 114 -8.72 16.65 17.93
CA PRO A 114 -8.41 15.36 18.56
C PRO A 114 -9.24 14.17 18.01
N ASN A 115 -10.50 14.39 17.65
CA ASN A 115 -11.38 13.35 17.13
C ASN A 115 -10.98 12.98 15.68
N HIS A 116 -10.64 13.98 14.86
CA HIS A 116 -10.15 13.76 13.51
C HIS A 116 -8.78 13.09 13.50
N LYS A 117 -7.91 13.46 14.45
CA LYS A 117 -6.59 12.87 14.60
C LYS A 117 -6.65 11.38 14.83
N ILE A 118 -7.56 10.88 15.67
CA ILE A 118 -7.76 9.44 15.90
C ILE A 118 -8.04 8.73 14.57
N ILE A 119 -8.94 9.29 13.75
CA ILE A 119 -9.29 8.72 12.43
C ILE A 119 -8.06 8.72 11.51
N LEU A 120 -7.34 9.84 11.42
CA LEU A 120 -6.17 9.96 10.56
C LEU A 120 -5.04 9.01 10.97
N GLU A 121 -4.82 8.81 12.26
CA GLU A 121 -3.82 7.87 12.79
C GLU A 121 -4.12 6.41 12.42
N MET A 122 -5.40 6.02 12.34
CA MET A 122 -5.81 4.67 11.89
C MET A 122 -5.32 4.39 10.46
N PHE A 123 -5.28 5.42 9.61
CA PHE A 123 -4.80 5.34 8.22
C PHE A 123 -3.33 5.72 8.06
N ASN A 124 -2.64 6.05 9.16
CA ASN A 124 -1.29 6.62 9.14
C ASN A 124 -1.18 7.81 8.18
N ALA A 125 -2.19 8.65 8.15
CA ALA A 125 -2.35 9.80 7.28
C ALA A 125 -2.34 11.10 8.09
N LYS A 126 -1.92 12.19 7.45
CA LYS A 126 -2.03 13.55 8.01
C LYS A 126 -3.30 14.26 7.53
N LYS A 127 -3.77 13.91 6.35
CA LYS A 127 -4.98 14.46 5.73
C LYS A 127 -5.43 13.57 4.57
N PHE A 128 -6.68 13.72 4.17
CA PHE A 128 -7.17 13.23 2.89
C PHE A 128 -7.06 14.32 1.81
N THR A 129 -6.84 13.93 0.57
CA THR A 129 -6.73 14.83 -0.58
C THR A 129 -7.63 14.35 -1.70
N ASN A 130 -8.01 15.28 -2.59
CA ASN A 130 -8.63 14.86 -3.84
C ASN A 130 -7.66 13.99 -4.64
N SER A 131 -8.19 13.00 -5.33
CA SER A 131 -7.46 12.13 -6.23
C SER A 131 -8.21 12.02 -7.56
N ASP A 132 -7.46 11.80 -8.64
CA ASP A 132 -7.97 11.59 -9.99
C ASP A 132 -7.51 10.22 -10.50
N ALA A 133 -8.35 9.53 -11.25
CA ALA A 133 -8.03 8.25 -11.87
C ALA A 133 -6.74 8.29 -12.73
N LYS A 134 -6.40 9.46 -13.29
CA LYS A 134 -5.18 9.66 -14.08
C LYS A 134 -3.89 9.43 -13.27
N GLU A 135 -3.92 9.68 -11.95
CA GLU A 135 -2.78 9.45 -11.05
C GLU A 135 -2.42 7.96 -10.93
N TYR A 136 -3.37 7.06 -11.21
CA TYR A 136 -3.21 5.61 -11.14
C TYR A 136 -2.82 4.97 -12.49
N LYS A 137 -2.72 5.76 -13.57
CA LYS A 137 -2.45 5.25 -14.92
C LYS A 137 -1.16 4.41 -14.98
N ASN A 138 -0.11 4.86 -14.30
CA ASN A 138 1.15 4.11 -14.25
C ASN A 138 0.97 2.73 -13.58
N ILE A 139 0.20 2.66 -12.50
CA ILE A 139 -0.10 1.38 -11.80
C ILE A 139 -0.93 0.47 -12.71
N GLU A 140 -1.90 1.03 -13.42
CA GLU A 140 -2.70 0.30 -14.40
C GLU A 140 -1.82 -0.27 -15.52
N GLU A 141 -0.95 0.53 -16.11
CA GLU A 141 -0.02 0.10 -17.17
C GLU A 141 0.90 -1.03 -16.69
N ILE A 142 1.43 -0.93 -15.47
CA ILE A 142 2.23 -1.97 -14.84
C ILE A 142 1.39 -3.25 -14.66
N GLY A 143 0.16 -3.11 -14.18
CA GLY A 143 -0.76 -4.24 -14.02
C GLY A 143 -1.04 -4.98 -15.33
N ARG A 144 -1.22 -4.23 -16.43
CA ARG A 144 -1.40 -4.80 -17.79
C ARG A 144 -0.11 -5.47 -18.28
N LYS A 145 1.05 -4.82 -18.16
CA LYS A 145 2.36 -5.40 -18.53
C LYS A 145 2.62 -6.73 -17.81
N LEU A 146 2.27 -6.83 -16.55
CA LEU A 146 2.41 -8.05 -15.75
C LEU A 146 1.24 -9.04 -15.93
N LYS A 147 0.27 -8.74 -16.78
CA LYS A 147 -0.94 -9.56 -17.01
C LYS A 147 -1.73 -9.84 -15.72
N LYS A 148 -1.75 -8.89 -14.79
CA LYS A 148 -2.51 -8.98 -13.54
C LYS A 148 -3.92 -8.41 -13.66
N ILE A 149 -4.12 -7.52 -14.63
CA ILE A 149 -5.41 -6.94 -15.02
C ILE A 149 -5.56 -7.04 -16.54
N ARG A 150 -6.81 -7.08 -17.00
CA ARG A 150 -7.18 -7.16 -18.44
C ARG A 150 -7.25 -5.78 -19.07
#